data_a447d6202b90f1b54ddf177ce125efd4
#
_entry.id   a447d6202b90f1b54ddf177ce125efd4
#
_cell.length_a   1.000
_cell.length_b   1.000
_cell.length_c   1.000
_cell.angle_alpha   90.00
_cell.angle_beta   90.00
_cell.angle_gamma   90.00
#
_symmetry.space_group_name_H-M   'P 1'
#
loop_
_entity.id
_entity.type
_entity.pdbx_description
1 polymer ?
#
loop_
_entity_poly.entity_id
_entity_poly.type
_entity_poly.pdbx_seq_one_letter_code
_entity_poly.pdbx_strand_id
1 'polypeptide(L)'
;MTHLYSRYGKIAVSPGQENVIPGQAVANFEMRHMDKAVTDQFYADIQALAKEIPNCEFEFVNTSAKYSTPCDPRLIKLIDDVCTERGISHIIMPSGAGHDANSMAHEGVPIGMIFVPSVKGISHQGRRIYKTGTYRYGGGCSVSDCVKAG
;
A
#
# COMPACT_ATOMS: atom_id res chain seq x y z
N MET A 1 -5.33 0.30 9.86
CA MET A 1 -4.01 0.92 9.67
C MET A 1 -4.10 2.33 10.22
N THR A 2 -3.42 2.57 11.32
CA THR A 2 -3.47 3.85 12.05
C THR A 2 -2.31 4.76 11.67
N HIS A 3 -1.43 4.31 10.77
CA HIS A 3 -0.23 5.04 10.41
C HIS A 3 -0.25 5.46 8.93
N LEU A 4 0.10 6.72 8.69
CA LEU A 4 0.40 7.24 7.37
C LEU A 4 1.70 6.59 6.87
N TYR A 5 1.65 6.00 5.69
CA TYR A 5 2.83 5.51 5.00
C TYR A 5 3.28 6.55 3.97
N SER A 6 4.54 6.94 4.04
CA SER A 6 5.12 7.87 3.08
C SER A 6 6.53 7.44 2.68
N ARG A 7 6.91 7.71 1.44
CA ARG A 7 8.27 7.49 0.95
C ARG A 7 8.64 8.38 -0.23
N TYR A 8 9.93 8.61 -0.40
CA TYR A 8 10.51 9.17 -1.62
C TYR A 8 10.95 8.04 -2.54
N GLY A 9 10.44 8.04 -3.77
CA GLY A 9 10.79 7.04 -4.77
C GLY A 9 12.01 7.42 -5.59
N LYS A 10 12.17 8.73 -5.88
CA LYS A 10 13.25 9.26 -6.70
C LYS A 10 13.51 10.72 -6.31
N ILE A 11 14.78 11.11 -6.29
CA ILE A 11 15.22 12.51 -6.20
C ILE A 11 16.19 12.75 -7.34
N ALA A 12 16.00 13.82 -8.10
CA ALA A 12 16.88 14.26 -9.14
C ALA A 12 17.21 15.75 -8.95
N VAL A 13 18.44 16.12 -9.18
CA VAL A 13 18.93 17.51 -9.05
C VAL A 13 19.54 17.99 -10.36
N SER A 14 19.47 19.28 -10.63
CA SER A 14 20.04 19.91 -11.83
C SER A 14 20.73 21.22 -11.50
N PRO A 15 21.97 21.45 -11.99
CA PRO A 15 22.88 20.46 -12.55
C PRO A 15 23.34 19.47 -11.47
N GLY A 16 23.45 18.19 -11.83
CA GLY A 16 23.91 17.12 -10.92
C GLY A 16 25.43 16.94 -10.93
N GLN A 17 26.18 18.02 -10.78
CA GLN A 17 27.65 18.03 -10.76
C GLN A 17 28.17 18.17 -9.33
N GLU A 18 29.29 17.53 -9.03
CA GLU A 18 29.84 17.46 -7.67
C GLU A 18 30.25 18.81 -7.07
N ASN A 19 30.63 19.77 -7.93
CA ASN A 19 31.16 21.07 -7.53
C ASN A 19 30.22 22.25 -7.85
N VAL A 20 28.97 21.97 -8.16
CA VAL A 20 27.97 23.00 -8.50
C VAL A 20 26.74 22.85 -7.61
N ILE A 21 26.33 23.95 -6.98
CA ILE A 21 25.11 24.01 -6.20
C ILE A 21 23.91 23.82 -7.14
N PRO A 22 23.04 22.83 -6.92
CA PRO A 22 21.86 22.63 -7.75
C PRO A 22 20.91 23.82 -7.69
N GLY A 23 20.44 24.25 -8.86
CA GLY A 23 19.38 25.26 -8.97
C GLY A 23 17.96 24.66 -8.92
N GLN A 24 17.84 23.34 -9.12
CA GLN A 24 16.56 22.65 -9.10
C GLN A 24 16.71 21.26 -8.51
N ALA A 25 15.69 20.84 -7.76
CA ALA A 25 15.52 19.46 -7.30
C ALA A 25 14.09 18.98 -7.59
N VAL A 26 13.95 17.79 -8.13
CA VAL A 26 12.66 17.14 -8.37
C VAL A 26 12.60 15.86 -7.54
N ALA A 27 11.61 15.74 -6.70
CA ALA A 27 11.39 14.56 -5.85
C ALA A 27 10.01 13.94 -6.10
N ASN A 28 9.97 12.62 -6.29
CA ASN A 28 8.73 11.88 -6.31
C ASN A 28 8.42 11.41 -4.89
N PHE A 29 7.29 11.84 -4.39
CA PHE A 29 6.82 11.52 -3.06
C PHE A 29 5.50 10.76 -3.13
N GLU A 30 5.38 9.69 -2.37
CA GLU A 30 4.17 8.88 -2.30
C GLU A 30 3.67 8.84 -0.86
N MET A 31 2.37 8.98 -0.68
CA MET A 31 1.69 8.78 0.62
C MET A 31 0.49 7.86 0.45
N ARG A 32 0.24 7.06 1.49
CA ARG A 32 -0.87 6.11 1.54
C ARG A 32 -1.48 6.10 2.94
N HIS A 33 -2.78 6.20 3.00
CA HIS A 33 -3.58 5.99 4.21
C HIS A 33 -4.96 5.46 3.82
N MET A 34 -5.62 4.75 4.74
CA MET A 34 -7.00 4.27 4.52
C MET A 34 -8.01 5.41 4.49
N ASP A 35 -7.79 6.42 5.32
CA ASP A 35 -8.60 7.63 5.39
C ASP A 35 -7.98 8.73 4.52
N LYS A 36 -8.75 9.18 3.54
CA LYS A 36 -8.35 10.26 2.64
C LYS A 36 -8.07 11.56 3.37
N ALA A 37 -8.82 11.87 4.43
CA ALA A 37 -8.64 13.10 5.17
C ALA A 37 -7.23 13.22 5.78
N VAL A 38 -6.63 12.10 6.19
CA VAL A 38 -5.26 12.06 6.71
C VAL A 38 -4.24 12.40 5.63
N THR A 39 -4.39 11.88 4.43
CA THR A 39 -3.50 12.20 3.31
C THR A 39 -3.66 13.64 2.85
N ASP A 40 -4.90 14.15 2.80
CA ASP A 40 -5.19 15.53 2.41
C ASP A 40 -4.58 16.52 3.43
N GLN A 41 -4.74 16.24 4.73
CA GLN A 41 -4.14 17.07 5.77
C GLN A 41 -2.62 17.07 5.70
N PHE A 42 -2.00 15.90 5.56
CA PHE A 42 -0.55 15.80 5.45
C PHE A 42 0.00 16.52 4.22
N TYR A 43 -0.73 16.47 3.09
CA TYR A 43 -0.37 17.22 1.89
C TYR A 43 -0.46 18.73 2.12
N ALA A 44 -1.49 19.20 2.78
CA ALA A 44 -1.64 20.61 3.15
C ALA A 44 -0.51 21.07 4.09
N ASP A 45 -0.14 20.25 5.06
CA ASP A 45 0.95 20.54 6.00
C ASP A 45 2.29 20.68 5.27
N ILE A 46 2.60 19.79 4.31
CA ILE A 46 3.81 19.90 3.47
C ILE A 46 3.81 21.19 2.66
N GLN A 47 2.67 21.56 2.08
CA GLN A 47 2.55 22.81 1.32
C GLN A 47 2.71 24.04 2.22
N ALA A 48 2.25 23.97 3.47
CA ALA A 48 2.45 25.06 4.43
C ALA A 48 3.92 25.17 4.82
N LEU A 49 4.58 24.08 5.17
CA LEU A 49 6.00 24.04 5.50
C LEU A 49 6.89 24.53 4.34
N ALA A 50 6.53 24.20 3.10
CA ALA A 50 7.27 24.66 1.94
C ALA A 50 7.33 26.20 1.83
N LYS A 51 6.28 26.89 2.28
CA LYS A 51 6.23 28.38 2.27
C LYS A 51 7.13 29.01 3.32
N GLU A 52 7.53 28.25 4.33
CA GLU A 52 8.42 28.72 5.40
C GLU A 52 9.91 28.64 5.02
N ILE A 53 10.24 27.93 3.93
CA ILE A 53 11.63 27.74 3.49
C ILE A 53 12.05 28.95 2.64
N PRO A 54 13.00 29.77 3.13
CA PRO A 54 13.41 30.97 2.43
C PRO A 54 14.17 30.66 1.14
N ASN A 55 14.04 31.53 0.16
CA ASN A 55 14.77 31.47 -1.12
C ASN A 55 14.55 30.18 -1.93
N CYS A 56 13.42 29.50 -1.71
CA CYS A 56 13.02 28.33 -2.48
C CYS A 56 11.61 28.52 -3.01
N GLU A 57 11.40 28.15 -4.26
CA GLU A 57 10.07 28.06 -4.87
C GLU A 57 9.69 26.57 -4.98
N PHE A 58 8.46 26.25 -4.63
CA PHE A 58 7.97 24.88 -4.65
C PHE A 58 6.78 24.75 -5.58
N GLU A 59 6.88 23.80 -6.49
CA GLU A 59 5.77 23.38 -7.33
C GLU A 59 5.32 21.96 -6.92
N PHE A 60 4.02 21.79 -6.69
CA PHE A 60 3.43 20.53 -6.32
C PHE A 60 2.55 19.99 -7.44
N VAL A 61 2.97 18.90 -8.06
CA VAL A 61 2.22 18.25 -9.14
C VAL A 61 1.68 16.92 -8.66
N ASN A 62 0.36 16.78 -8.60
CA ASN A 62 -0.28 15.50 -8.30
C ASN A 62 -0.34 14.67 -9.59
N THR A 63 0.50 13.64 -9.68
CA THR A 63 0.58 12.76 -10.86
C THR A 63 -0.37 11.57 -10.80
N SER A 64 -0.84 11.18 -9.62
CA SER A 64 -1.73 10.03 -9.46
C SER A 64 -2.43 10.06 -8.11
N ALA A 65 -3.72 10.30 -8.10
CA ALA A 65 -4.56 10.15 -6.92
C ALA A 65 -5.31 8.81 -6.99
N LYS A 66 -4.88 7.84 -6.17
CA LYS A 66 -5.62 6.59 -5.98
C LYS A 66 -6.13 6.54 -4.54
N TYR A 67 -7.41 6.37 -4.39
CA TYR A 67 -8.05 6.27 -3.07
C TYR A 67 -8.09 4.84 -2.60
N SER A 68 -8.22 4.65 -1.28
CA SER A 68 -8.45 3.34 -0.71
C SER A 68 -9.79 2.78 -1.21
N THR A 69 -9.78 1.51 -1.55
CA THR A 69 -10.97 0.80 -2.03
C THR A 69 -11.37 -0.21 -0.96
N PRO A 70 -12.53 -0.04 -0.29
CA PRO A 70 -12.98 -0.98 0.72
C PRO A 70 -13.42 -2.29 0.07
N CYS A 71 -13.08 -3.40 0.71
CA CYS A 71 -13.67 -4.69 0.40
C CYS A 71 -15.14 -4.75 0.88
N ASP A 72 -15.95 -5.59 0.26
CA ASP A 72 -17.34 -5.80 0.68
C ASP A 72 -17.40 -6.42 2.08
N PRO A 73 -18.08 -5.80 3.05
CA PRO A 73 -18.17 -6.30 4.42
C PRO A 73 -18.76 -7.71 4.52
N ARG A 74 -19.65 -8.09 3.58
CA ARG A 74 -20.24 -9.43 3.55
C ARG A 74 -19.22 -10.49 3.17
N LEU A 75 -18.32 -10.18 2.23
CA LEU A 75 -17.24 -11.07 1.84
C LEU A 75 -16.17 -11.17 2.92
N ILE A 76 -15.84 -10.05 3.59
CA ILE A 76 -14.94 -10.07 4.75
C ILE A 76 -15.51 -10.99 5.83
N LYS A 77 -16.80 -10.80 6.18
CA LYS A 77 -17.46 -11.61 7.21
C LYS A 77 -17.53 -13.09 6.81
N LEU A 78 -17.83 -13.41 5.57
CA LEU A 78 -17.87 -14.79 5.08
C LEU A 78 -16.51 -15.49 5.25
N ILE A 79 -15.43 -14.80 4.89
CA ILE A 79 -14.06 -15.34 5.04
C ILE A 79 -13.74 -15.54 6.53
N ASP A 80 -14.07 -14.58 7.37
CA ASP A 80 -13.88 -14.61 8.83
C ASP A 80 -14.63 -15.80 9.46
N ASP A 81 -15.91 -15.98 9.12
CA ASP A 81 -16.75 -17.08 9.60
C ASP A 81 -16.15 -18.44 9.19
N VAL A 82 -15.77 -18.61 7.93
CA VAL A 82 -15.16 -19.86 7.43
C VAL A 82 -13.83 -20.17 8.14
N CYS A 83 -13.01 -19.16 8.37
CA CYS A 83 -11.75 -19.33 9.09
C CYS A 83 -12.01 -19.77 10.54
N THR A 84 -12.98 -19.13 11.20
CA THR A 84 -13.36 -19.43 12.59
C THR A 84 -13.92 -20.83 12.71
N GLU A 85 -14.86 -21.24 11.86
CA GLU A 85 -15.46 -22.58 11.84
C GLU A 85 -14.42 -23.69 11.64
N ARG A 86 -13.38 -23.40 10.87
CA ARG A 86 -12.29 -24.34 10.58
C ARG A 86 -11.14 -24.28 11.58
N GLY A 87 -11.22 -23.43 12.61
CA GLY A 87 -10.16 -23.24 13.60
C GLY A 87 -8.87 -22.66 13.00
N ILE A 88 -8.97 -21.89 11.89
CA ILE A 88 -7.84 -21.27 11.22
C ILE A 88 -7.54 -19.93 11.88
N SER A 89 -6.33 -19.78 12.42
CA SER A 89 -5.87 -18.50 12.97
C SER A 89 -5.72 -17.47 11.85
N HIS A 90 -6.38 -16.33 11.98
CA HIS A 90 -6.39 -15.28 10.97
C HIS A 90 -6.54 -13.89 11.59
N ILE A 91 -6.26 -12.85 10.83
CA ILE A 91 -6.50 -11.46 11.19
C ILE A 91 -7.12 -10.72 10.00
N ILE A 92 -7.98 -9.76 10.30
CA ILE A 92 -8.49 -8.83 9.31
C ILE A 92 -7.53 -7.63 9.27
N MET A 93 -6.97 -7.34 8.11
CA MET A 93 -5.99 -6.28 7.94
C MET A 93 -6.16 -5.53 6.62
N PRO A 94 -5.85 -4.23 6.56
CA PRO A 94 -5.83 -3.50 5.30
C PRO A 94 -4.61 -3.88 4.46
N SER A 95 -4.73 -3.74 3.12
CA SER A 95 -3.59 -3.79 2.21
C SER A 95 -3.02 -2.40 1.99
N GLY A 96 -1.71 -2.26 2.10
CA GLY A 96 -0.99 -1.05 1.67
C GLY A 96 -0.62 -1.05 0.18
N ALA A 97 -0.91 -2.13 -0.57
CA ALA A 97 -0.58 -2.26 -1.98
C ALA A 97 -1.79 -1.97 -2.89
N GLY A 98 -1.52 -1.59 -4.13
CA GLY A 98 -2.55 -1.57 -5.19
C GLY A 98 -2.80 -2.98 -5.72
N HIS A 99 -4.06 -3.29 -6.01
CA HIS A 99 -4.49 -4.59 -6.54
C HIS A 99 -5.44 -4.39 -7.73
N ASP A 100 -5.45 -5.34 -8.66
CA ASP A 100 -6.38 -5.33 -9.80
C ASP A 100 -7.84 -5.39 -9.33
N ALA A 101 -8.09 -5.98 -8.16
CA ALA A 101 -9.39 -5.98 -7.51
C ALA A 101 -9.97 -4.57 -7.30
N ASN A 102 -9.12 -3.54 -7.16
CA ASN A 102 -9.59 -2.16 -7.04
C ASN A 102 -10.36 -1.71 -8.28
N SER A 103 -9.91 -2.11 -9.47
CA SER A 103 -10.61 -1.78 -10.72
C SER A 103 -11.99 -2.43 -10.77
N MET A 104 -12.10 -3.69 -10.30
CA MET A 104 -13.39 -4.38 -10.22
C MET A 104 -14.34 -3.71 -9.25
N ALA A 105 -13.82 -3.27 -8.09
CA ALA A 105 -14.64 -2.57 -7.10
C ALA A 105 -15.13 -1.21 -7.60
N HIS A 106 -14.32 -0.49 -8.38
CA HIS A 106 -14.74 0.77 -9.01
C HIS A 106 -15.88 0.59 -10.02
N GLU A 107 -15.95 -0.58 -10.65
CA GLU A 107 -17.06 -0.99 -11.52
C GLU A 107 -18.26 -1.55 -10.74
N GLY A 108 -18.25 -1.44 -9.41
CA GLY A 108 -19.35 -1.89 -8.56
C GLY A 108 -19.37 -3.39 -8.25
N VAL A 109 -18.32 -4.13 -8.59
CA VAL A 109 -18.22 -5.56 -8.27
C VAL A 109 -17.77 -5.71 -6.81
N PRO A 110 -18.52 -6.46 -5.96
CA PRO A 110 -18.09 -6.74 -4.61
C PRO A 110 -16.76 -7.52 -4.60
N ILE A 111 -15.78 -7.03 -3.85
CA ILE A 111 -14.48 -7.67 -3.71
C ILE A 111 -14.20 -8.13 -2.28
N GLY A 112 -13.50 -9.23 -2.16
CA GLY A 112 -12.86 -9.71 -0.93
C GLY A 112 -11.48 -10.22 -1.27
N MET A 113 -10.53 -10.15 -0.32
CA MET A 113 -9.15 -10.56 -0.56
C MET A 113 -8.64 -11.46 0.54
N ILE A 114 -7.87 -12.46 0.14
CA ILE A 114 -7.13 -13.34 1.05
C ILE A 114 -5.65 -13.17 0.72
N PHE A 115 -4.86 -12.78 1.71
CA PHE A 115 -3.42 -12.63 1.56
C PHE A 115 -2.72 -13.99 1.63
N VAL A 116 -1.69 -14.13 0.83
CA VAL A 116 -0.81 -15.30 0.83
C VAL A 116 0.54 -14.90 1.43
N PRO A 117 1.05 -15.64 2.42
CA PRO A 117 2.33 -15.32 3.03
C PRO A 117 3.46 -15.42 2.00
N SER A 118 4.28 -14.40 1.93
CA SER A 118 5.52 -14.40 1.17
C SER A 118 6.72 -14.55 2.09
N VAL A 119 7.75 -15.27 1.66
CA VAL A 119 8.97 -15.42 2.45
C VAL A 119 9.64 -14.07 2.62
N LYS A 120 9.86 -13.66 3.87
CA LYS A 120 10.44 -12.36 4.27
C LYS A 120 9.65 -11.13 3.77
N GLY A 121 8.35 -11.27 3.44
CA GLY A 121 7.55 -10.17 2.91
C GLY A 121 8.00 -9.66 1.52
N ILE A 122 8.81 -10.42 0.80
CA ILE A 122 9.37 -10.00 -0.48
C ILE A 122 8.29 -10.00 -1.55
N SER A 123 8.02 -8.84 -2.14
CA SER A 123 7.16 -8.66 -3.30
C SER A 123 7.92 -7.95 -4.43
N HIS A 124 7.45 -8.07 -5.67
CA HIS A 124 8.00 -7.38 -6.84
C HIS A 124 9.49 -7.67 -7.15
N GLN A 125 9.97 -8.86 -6.81
CA GLN A 125 11.28 -9.35 -7.24
C GLN A 125 11.12 -10.45 -8.28
N GLY A 126 12.13 -10.61 -9.15
CA GLY A 126 12.11 -11.58 -10.26
C GLY A 126 11.96 -13.05 -9.81
N ARG A 127 12.14 -13.36 -8.54
CA ARG A 127 11.90 -14.68 -7.96
C ARG A 127 11.06 -14.52 -6.69
N ARG A 128 9.76 -14.80 -6.79
CA ARG A 128 8.87 -14.91 -5.63
C ARG A 128 9.01 -16.31 -5.06
N ILE A 129 9.32 -16.41 -3.77
CA ILE A 129 9.40 -17.69 -3.07
C ILE A 129 8.19 -17.73 -2.12
N TYR A 130 7.27 -18.66 -2.41
CA TYR A 130 6.18 -19.02 -1.49
C TYR A 130 6.58 -20.32 -0.78
N LYS A 131 6.16 -20.48 0.47
CA LYS A 131 6.34 -21.77 1.14
C LYS A 131 5.52 -22.83 0.39
N THR A 132 6.21 -23.79 -0.21
CA THR A 132 5.58 -24.98 -0.81
C THR A 132 4.79 -25.73 0.27
N GLY A 133 3.51 -25.92 0.05
CA GLY A 133 2.59 -26.55 1.03
C GLY A 133 1.38 -25.68 1.36
N THR A 134 1.41 -24.40 1.02
CA THR A 134 0.28 -23.46 1.26
C THR A 134 -0.87 -23.67 0.27
N TYR A 135 -0.63 -24.35 -0.86
CA TYR A 135 -1.63 -24.66 -1.87
C TYR A 135 -1.79 -26.18 -2.00
N ARG A 136 -2.79 -26.76 -1.37
CA ARG A 136 -3.29 -28.10 -1.73
C ARG A 136 -4.56 -27.95 -2.54
N TYR A 137 -4.52 -28.27 -3.80
CA TYR A 137 -5.70 -28.55 -4.60
C TYR A 137 -6.37 -29.82 -4.04
N GLY A 138 -7.62 -29.69 -3.59
CA GLY A 138 -8.43 -30.80 -3.13
C GLY A 138 -8.36 -31.06 -1.62
N GLY A 139 -9.10 -30.34 -0.82
CA GLY A 139 -9.42 -30.67 0.55
C GLY A 139 -8.49 -30.12 1.62
N GLY A 140 -8.56 -28.83 1.87
CA GLY A 140 -7.93 -28.21 3.03
C GLY A 140 -6.85 -27.21 2.68
N CYS A 141 -7.25 -26.02 2.26
CA CYS A 141 -6.37 -24.86 2.27
C CYS A 141 -6.08 -24.49 3.72
N SER A 142 -4.85 -24.70 4.18
CA SER A 142 -4.44 -24.18 5.47
C SER A 142 -4.18 -22.70 5.32
N VAL A 143 -5.16 -21.87 5.65
CA VAL A 143 -5.02 -20.40 5.74
C VAL A 143 -4.17 -20.01 6.96
N SER A 144 -3.87 -20.96 7.84
CA SER A 144 -3.06 -20.75 9.06
C SER A 144 -1.66 -20.18 8.78
N ASP A 145 -1.15 -20.36 7.57
CA ASP A 145 0.14 -19.79 7.16
C ASP A 145 0.02 -18.39 6.53
N CYS A 146 -1.20 -17.92 6.27
CA CYS A 146 -1.42 -16.59 5.68
C CYS A 146 -1.27 -15.44 6.68
N VAL A 147 -1.28 -15.74 7.97
CA VAL A 147 -1.42 -14.74 9.04
C VAL A 147 -0.17 -14.57 9.90
N LYS A 148 0.84 -15.42 9.73
CA LYS A 148 2.09 -15.33 10.48
C LYS A 148 3.19 -14.60 9.70
N ALA A 149 2.92 -13.39 9.26
CA ALA A 149 3.96 -12.45 8.88
C ALA A 149 3.69 -11.17 9.66
N GLY A 150 4.11 -11.19 10.94
CA GLY A 150 4.29 -9.98 11.74
C GLY A 150 5.59 -9.31 11.37
#